data_a4b13205e4d41d2afe455a4502186e90
#
_entry.id   a4b13205e4d41d2afe455a4502186e90
#
_cell.length_a   1.000
_cell.length_b   1.000
_cell.length_c   1.000
_cell.angle_alpha   90.00
_cell.angle_beta   90.00
_cell.angle_gamma   90.00
#
_symmetry.space_group_name_H-M   'P 1'
#
loop_
_entity.id
_entity.type
_entity.pdbx_description
1 polymer ?
#
loop_
_entity_poly.entity_id
_entity_poly.type
_entity_poly.pdbx_seq_one_letter_code
_entity_poly.pdbx_strand_id
1 'polypeptide(L)'
;MILYTYFVYALLILGVFVLSLFIGLKKQGHYITRYCGFVSVLLILFFSLIDGCRYKVGYDWLQYKDIFVHLQQTGNFSRDKLEFFYKFINLLLAEAGLHYAFLFMLMSGILLFSLLFLLRDFRRHLWCVIPLFICWFLNYSDNLSRQFLAISFLLIAMYYYVRQKYQYSIVLVIFATGCHITALSIAPIYLILFYVNLRKYKYFPLCLYGVCFIISIVITTAGFNILSSEYTSFFLILIGRESYIERIANAGFNSFDIEIHTRIIMGFFHLFILYQVTKLKDIENERLFNWIFNIYILGIC
;
A
#
# COMPACT_ATOMS: atom_id res chain seq x y z
N MET A 1 -8.33 -27.18 1.32
CA MET A 1 -8.14 -25.86 0.68
C MET A 1 -7.42 -24.87 1.59
N ILE A 2 -7.87 -24.66 2.82
CA ILE A 2 -7.27 -23.72 3.79
C ILE A 2 -5.77 -23.99 4.04
N LEU A 3 -5.39 -25.26 4.31
CA LEU A 3 -3.99 -25.65 4.57
C LEU A 3 -3.07 -25.35 3.39
N TYR A 4 -3.54 -25.56 2.16
CA TYR A 4 -2.78 -25.23 0.94
C TYR A 4 -2.52 -23.72 0.81
N THR A 5 -3.52 -22.90 1.12
CA THR A 5 -3.37 -21.43 1.10
C THR A 5 -2.31 -20.97 2.09
N TYR A 6 -2.34 -21.45 3.33
CA TYR A 6 -1.30 -21.13 4.33
C TYR A 6 0.09 -21.57 3.89
N PHE A 7 0.21 -22.74 3.27
CA PHE A 7 1.48 -23.24 2.76
C PHE A 7 2.05 -22.33 1.65
N VAL A 8 1.21 -21.89 0.69
CA VAL A 8 1.63 -20.98 -0.39
C VAL A 8 2.08 -19.63 0.17
N TYR A 9 1.36 -19.04 1.13
CA TYR A 9 1.76 -17.79 1.76
C TYR A 9 3.02 -17.94 2.61
N ALA A 10 3.18 -19.05 3.31
CA ALA A 10 4.42 -19.33 4.06
C ALA A 10 5.62 -19.43 3.10
N LEU A 11 5.47 -20.12 1.97
CA LEU A 11 6.48 -20.19 0.92
C LEU A 11 6.80 -18.81 0.32
N LEU A 12 5.77 -18.00 0.06
CA LEU A 12 5.92 -16.64 -0.43
C LEU A 12 6.76 -15.80 0.53
N ILE A 13 6.37 -15.77 1.80
CA ILE A 13 7.06 -14.98 2.84
C ILE A 13 8.50 -15.47 3.01
N LEU A 14 8.72 -16.79 3.08
CA LEU A 14 10.05 -17.36 3.21
C LEU A 14 10.93 -17.04 1.99
N GLY A 15 10.42 -17.22 0.77
CA GLY A 15 11.15 -16.92 -0.45
C GLY A 15 11.49 -15.44 -0.58
N VAL A 16 10.55 -14.57 -0.23
CA VAL A 16 10.78 -13.11 -0.19
C VAL A 16 11.84 -12.76 0.86
N PHE A 17 11.79 -13.35 2.04
CA PHE A 17 12.78 -13.15 3.09
C PHE A 17 14.17 -13.57 2.61
N VAL A 18 14.31 -14.77 2.07
CA VAL A 18 15.60 -15.30 1.57
C VAL A 18 16.14 -14.41 0.44
N LEU A 19 15.33 -14.05 -0.55
CA LEU A 19 15.78 -13.20 -1.66
C LEU A 19 16.16 -11.79 -1.17
N SER A 20 15.43 -11.22 -0.22
CA SER A 20 15.73 -9.88 0.31
C SER A 20 17.01 -9.83 1.15
N LEU A 21 17.42 -10.94 1.80
CA LEU A 21 18.73 -11.03 2.45
C LEU A 21 19.88 -10.77 1.46
N PHE A 22 19.75 -11.29 0.24
CA PHE A 22 20.81 -11.16 -0.77
C PHE A 22 20.88 -9.76 -1.40
N ILE A 23 19.82 -8.96 -1.39
CA ILE A 23 19.84 -7.60 -1.96
C ILE A 23 20.81 -6.68 -1.20
N GLY A 24 20.95 -6.87 0.11
CA GLY A 24 21.79 -6.05 0.99
C GLY A 24 23.26 -6.48 1.06
N LEU A 25 23.68 -7.51 0.32
CA LEU A 25 25.05 -8.03 0.40
C LEU A 25 26.08 -7.01 -0.08
N LYS A 26 27.15 -6.87 0.71
CA LYS A 26 28.31 -6.04 0.43
C LYS A 26 29.55 -6.92 0.20
N LYS A 27 30.42 -6.49 -0.73
CA LYS A 27 31.76 -7.03 -0.87
C LYS A 27 32.75 -5.89 -0.66
N GLN A 28 33.68 -6.04 0.28
CA GLN A 28 34.70 -5.02 0.64
C GLN A 28 34.08 -3.63 0.94
N GLY A 29 32.96 -3.60 1.64
CA GLY A 29 32.27 -2.34 2.00
C GLY A 29 31.35 -1.74 0.91
N HIS A 30 31.43 -2.20 -0.35
CA HIS A 30 30.61 -1.72 -1.45
C HIS A 30 29.48 -2.70 -1.82
N TYR A 31 28.31 -2.18 -2.19
CA TYR A 31 27.23 -3.02 -2.72
C TYR A 31 27.61 -3.55 -4.11
N ILE A 32 27.38 -4.84 -4.34
CA ILE A 32 27.58 -5.47 -5.64
C ILE A 32 26.37 -5.08 -6.53
N THR A 33 26.44 -3.94 -7.20
CA THR A 33 25.29 -3.33 -7.89
C THR A 33 24.62 -4.24 -8.91
N ARG A 34 25.39 -4.99 -9.71
CA ARG A 34 24.84 -5.95 -10.70
C ARG A 34 24.10 -7.10 -10.02
N TYR A 35 24.68 -7.65 -8.96
CA TYR A 35 24.08 -8.74 -8.20
C TYR A 35 22.80 -8.29 -7.50
N CYS A 36 22.83 -7.13 -6.82
CA CYS A 36 21.65 -6.55 -6.19
C CYS A 36 20.53 -6.29 -7.20
N GLY A 37 20.86 -5.85 -8.42
CA GLY A 37 19.88 -5.64 -9.49
C GLY A 37 19.24 -6.95 -9.93
N PHE A 38 20.03 -7.98 -10.16
CA PHE A 38 19.54 -9.30 -10.56
C PHE A 38 18.64 -9.94 -9.50
N VAL A 39 19.07 -9.93 -8.23
CA VAL A 39 18.26 -10.46 -7.12
C VAL A 39 16.96 -9.67 -6.94
N SER A 40 16.99 -8.34 -7.13
CA SER A 40 15.76 -7.53 -7.09
C SER A 40 14.77 -7.92 -8.18
N VAL A 41 15.26 -8.19 -9.39
CA VAL A 41 14.41 -8.67 -10.50
C VAL A 41 13.84 -10.05 -10.17
N LEU A 42 14.67 -10.98 -9.67
CA LEU A 42 14.19 -12.29 -9.23
C LEU A 42 13.14 -12.20 -8.13
N LEU A 43 13.33 -11.32 -7.17
CA LEU A 43 12.38 -11.09 -6.09
C LEU A 43 11.04 -10.57 -6.63
N ILE A 44 11.07 -9.59 -7.55
CA ILE A 44 9.87 -9.05 -8.17
C ILE A 44 9.15 -10.14 -8.97
N LEU A 45 9.86 -10.91 -9.78
CA LEU A 45 9.28 -12.00 -10.57
C LEU A 45 8.67 -13.09 -9.68
N PHE A 46 9.39 -13.50 -8.65
CA PHE A 46 8.92 -14.50 -7.70
C PHE A 46 7.64 -14.06 -6.99
N PHE A 47 7.64 -12.85 -6.44
CA PHE A 47 6.47 -12.28 -5.76
C PHE A 47 5.29 -12.13 -6.73
N SER A 48 5.55 -11.52 -7.88
CA SER A 48 4.57 -11.25 -8.92
C SER A 48 3.90 -12.54 -9.43
N LEU A 49 4.68 -13.60 -9.63
CA LEU A 49 4.19 -14.89 -10.09
C LEU A 49 3.26 -15.53 -9.06
N ILE A 50 3.68 -15.61 -7.80
CA ILE A 50 2.89 -16.28 -6.76
C ILE A 50 1.63 -15.47 -6.44
N ASP A 51 1.76 -14.16 -6.22
CA ASP A 51 0.64 -13.31 -5.89
C ASP A 51 -0.31 -13.12 -7.09
N GLY A 52 0.22 -12.99 -8.30
CA GLY A 52 -0.58 -12.87 -9.52
C GLY A 52 -1.35 -14.13 -9.89
N CYS A 53 -0.83 -15.31 -9.56
CA CYS A 53 -1.53 -16.59 -9.77
C CYS A 53 -2.56 -16.90 -8.68
N ARG A 54 -2.82 -16.01 -7.74
CA ARG A 54 -3.83 -16.19 -6.70
C ARG A 54 -5.21 -16.49 -7.29
N TYR A 55 -5.92 -17.41 -6.66
CA TYR A 55 -7.26 -17.82 -7.07
C TYR A 55 -8.26 -17.63 -5.94
N LYS A 56 -9.27 -16.78 -6.16
CA LYS A 56 -10.32 -16.44 -5.18
C LYS A 56 -9.76 -15.88 -3.86
N VAL A 57 -8.65 -15.13 -3.94
CA VAL A 57 -8.06 -14.41 -2.81
C VAL A 57 -8.33 -12.92 -2.98
N GLY A 58 -8.90 -12.31 -1.92
CA GLY A 58 -9.36 -10.92 -1.93
C GLY A 58 -10.83 -10.77 -2.34
N TYR A 59 -11.53 -9.83 -1.70
CA TYR A 59 -12.96 -9.57 -1.97
C TYR A 59 -13.18 -9.07 -3.41
N ASP A 60 -12.29 -8.24 -3.92
CA ASP A 60 -12.41 -7.63 -5.24
C ASP A 60 -11.84 -8.51 -6.37
N TRP A 61 -11.22 -9.66 -6.05
CA TRP A 61 -10.60 -10.55 -7.04
C TRP A 61 -11.56 -10.94 -8.17
N LEU A 62 -12.76 -11.39 -7.80
CA LEU A 62 -13.75 -11.83 -8.78
C LEU A 62 -14.15 -10.67 -9.70
N GLN A 63 -14.35 -9.48 -9.13
CA GLN A 63 -14.72 -8.29 -9.86
C GLN A 63 -13.65 -7.88 -10.90
N TYR A 64 -12.36 -7.88 -10.54
CA TYR A 64 -11.28 -7.56 -11.47
C TYR A 64 -11.16 -8.59 -12.59
N LYS A 65 -11.30 -9.89 -12.25
CA LYS A 65 -11.34 -10.97 -13.23
C LYS A 65 -12.49 -10.79 -14.20
N ASP A 66 -13.70 -10.55 -13.70
CA ASP A 66 -14.89 -10.44 -14.52
C ASP A 66 -14.84 -9.23 -15.47
N ILE A 67 -14.31 -8.10 -15.01
CA ILE A 67 -14.06 -6.93 -15.88
C ILE A 67 -13.11 -7.30 -17.02
N PHE A 68 -12.02 -8.00 -16.72
CA PHE A 68 -11.01 -8.38 -17.71
C PHE A 68 -11.55 -9.41 -18.71
N VAL A 69 -12.21 -10.46 -18.22
CA VAL A 69 -12.79 -11.53 -19.09
C VAL A 69 -13.90 -10.96 -19.96
N HIS A 70 -14.77 -10.11 -19.42
CA HIS A 70 -15.82 -9.44 -20.20
C HIS A 70 -15.21 -8.58 -21.33
N LEU A 71 -14.14 -7.84 -21.02
CA LEU A 71 -13.42 -7.05 -22.02
C LEU A 71 -12.86 -7.93 -23.13
N GLN A 72 -12.25 -9.08 -22.81
CA GLN A 72 -11.75 -10.03 -23.82
C GLN A 72 -12.86 -10.60 -24.71
N GLN A 73 -14.04 -10.87 -24.16
CA GLN A 73 -15.13 -11.50 -24.87
C GLN A 73 -15.93 -10.51 -25.74
N THR A 74 -16.10 -9.26 -25.29
CA THR A 74 -17.01 -8.30 -25.92
C THR A 74 -16.32 -7.09 -26.54
N GLY A 75 -15.02 -6.88 -26.23
CA GLY A 75 -14.30 -5.67 -26.60
C GLY A 75 -14.69 -4.43 -25.78
N ASN A 76 -15.64 -4.56 -24.85
CA ASN A 76 -16.17 -3.45 -24.07
C ASN A 76 -15.97 -3.68 -22.56
N PHE A 77 -15.87 -2.58 -21.81
CA PHE A 77 -15.81 -2.68 -20.35
C PHE A 77 -17.21 -2.88 -19.77
N SER A 78 -17.33 -3.83 -18.83
CA SER A 78 -18.58 -4.06 -18.09
C SER A 78 -18.93 -2.92 -17.11
N ARG A 79 -18.04 -1.96 -16.91
CA ARG A 79 -18.22 -0.77 -16.05
C ARG A 79 -17.75 0.49 -16.76
N ASP A 80 -18.59 1.50 -16.80
CA ASP A 80 -18.28 2.79 -17.44
C ASP A 80 -17.31 3.64 -16.61
N LYS A 81 -17.44 3.58 -15.28
CA LYS A 81 -16.66 4.38 -14.31
C LYS A 81 -15.36 3.70 -13.89
N LEU A 82 -14.51 3.36 -14.87
CA LEU A 82 -13.13 2.92 -14.59
C LEU A 82 -12.16 4.03 -14.99
N GLU A 83 -11.10 4.16 -14.23
CA GLU A 83 -10.05 5.15 -14.46
C GLU A 83 -9.26 4.83 -15.75
N PHE A 84 -8.83 5.88 -16.44
CA PHE A 84 -8.25 5.81 -17.80
C PHE A 84 -7.03 4.87 -17.88
N PHE A 85 -6.07 5.02 -16.97
CA PHE A 85 -4.83 4.24 -17.06
C PHE A 85 -5.06 2.77 -16.69
N TYR A 86 -5.97 2.50 -15.76
CA TYR A 86 -6.39 1.14 -15.46
C TYR A 86 -7.10 0.49 -16.66
N LYS A 87 -7.98 1.22 -17.36
CA LYS A 87 -8.58 0.75 -18.63
C LYS A 87 -7.52 0.44 -19.67
N PHE A 88 -6.54 1.32 -19.84
CA PHE A 88 -5.46 1.14 -20.80
C PHE A 88 -4.64 -0.13 -20.56
N ILE A 89 -4.27 -0.42 -19.30
CA ILE A 89 -3.56 -1.65 -18.93
C ILE A 89 -4.40 -2.89 -19.28
N ASN A 90 -5.69 -2.88 -18.92
CA ASN A 90 -6.58 -4.01 -19.23
C ASN A 90 -6.71 -4.23 -20.74
N LEU A 91 -6.89 -3.16 -21.54
CA LEU A 91 -6.96 -3.23 -22.99
C LEU A 91 -5.68 -3.87 -23.58
N LEU A 92 -4.51 -3.36 -23.21
CA LEU A 92 -3.23 -3.89 -23.69
C LEU A 92 -3.09 -5.40 -23.45
N LEU A 93 -3.42 -5.85 -22.24
CA LEU A 93 -3.29 -7.25 -21.88
C LEU A 93 -4.37 -8.12 -22.55
N ALA A 94 -5.60 -7.58 -22.70
CA ALA A 94 -6.70 -8.28 -23.34
C ALA A 94 -6.48 -8.45 -24.85
N GLU A 95 -6.02 -7.40 -25.55
CA GLU A 95 -5.67 -7.42 -26.98
C GLU A 95 -4.48 -8.35 -27.27
N ALA A 96 -3.52 -8.44 -26.32
CA ALA A 96 -2.45 -9.42 -26.40
C ALA A 96 -2.91 -10.87 -26.15
N GLY A 97 -4.18 -11.12 -25.90
CA GLY A 97 -4.74 -12.46 -25.63
C GLY A 97 -4.26 -13.10 -24.32
N LEU A 98 -3.73 -12.29 -23.39
CA LEU A 98 -3.15 -12.80 -22.16
C LEU A 98 -4.25 -13.20 -21.16
N HIS A 99 -3.94 -14.16 -20.30
CA HIS A 99 -4.84 -14.57 -19.23
C HIS A 99 -4.95 -13.48 -18.15
N TYR A 100 -6.11 -13.35 -17.49
CA TYR A 100 -6.35 -12.33 -16.45
C TYR A 100 -5.30 -12.35 -15.32
N ALA A 101 -4.63 -13.47 -15.05
CA ALA A 101 -3.56 -13.57 -14.06
C ALA A 101 -2.40 -12.62 -14.36
N PHE A 102 -2.14 -12.32 -15.63
CA PHE A 102 -1.10 -11.34 -16.01
C PHE A 102 -1.40 -9.92 -15.52
N LEU A 103 -2.69 -9.55 -15.42
CA LEU A 103 -3.09 -8.28 -14.82
C LEU A 103 -2.65 -8.22 -13.33
N PHE A 104 -2.95 -9.27 -12.57
CA PHE A 104 -2.56 -9.34 -11.16
C PHE A 104 -1.04 -9.42 -11.00
N MET A 105 -0.34 -10.22 -11.83
CA MET A 105 1.13 -10.28 -11.84
C MET A 105 1.74 -8.91 -12.09
N LEU A 106 1.21 -8.15 -13.04
CA LEU A 106 1.71 -6.82 -13.36
C LEU A 106 1.50 -5.86 -12.20
N MET A 107 0.30 -5.85 -11.58
CA MET A 107 -0.02 -4.98 -10.44
C MET A 107 0.87 -5.29 -9.23
N SER A 108 1.03 -6.56 -8.88
CA SER A 108 1.89 -7.01 -7.79
C SER A 108 3.38 -6.70 -8.06
N GLY A 109 3.81 -6.92 -9.30
CA GLY A 109 5.18 -6.61 -9.72
C GLY A 109 5.51 -5.13 -9.63
N ILE A 110 4.60 -4.26 -10.10
CA ILE A 110 4.76 -2.80 -10.00
C ILE A 110 4.79 -2.35 -8.54
N LEU A 111 3.97 -2.95 -7.67
CA LEU A 111 3.95 -2.63 -6.24
C LEU A 111 5.30 -2.93 -5.60
N LEU A 112 5.83 -4.14 -5.77
CA LEU A 112 7.10 -4.51 -5.18
C LEU A 112 8.27 -3.74 -5.79
N PHE A 113 8.24 -3.52 -7.13
CA PHE A 113 9.21 -2.68 -7.80
C PHE A 113 9.24 -1.26 -7.21
N SER A 114 8.08 -0.64 -7.03
CA SER A 114 7.99 0.73 -6.51
C SER A 114 8.54 0.85 -5.09
N LEU A 115 8.28 -0.15 -4.24
CA LEU A 115 8.82 -0.20 -2.89
C LEU A 115 10.35 -0.36 -2.89
N LEU A 116 10.89 -1.29 -3.67
CA LEU A 116 12.33 -1.47 -3.83
C LEU A 116 13.01 -0.22 -4.42
N PHE A 117 12.33 0.44 -5.37
CA PHE A 117 12.82 1.67 -5.98
C PHE A 117 12.86 2.84 -5.00
N LEU A 118 11.83 3.02 -4.17
CA LEU A 118 11.80 4.04 -3.12
C LEU A 118 12.89 3.80 -2.08
N LEU A 119 13.02 2.54 -1.64
CA LEU A 119 13.91 2.15 -0.53
C LEU A 119 15.32 1.78 -1.00
N ARG A 120 15.68 2.03 -2.25
CA ARG A 120 16.98 1.65 -2.80
C ARG A 120 18.18 2.25 -2.07
N ASP A 121 18.00 3.39 -1.42
CA ASP A 121 19.04 4.03 -0.61
C ASP A 121 19.18 3.33 0.76
N PHE A 122 18.18 2.56 1.20
CA PHE A 122 18.14 1.82 2.46
C PHE A 122 18.36 0.30 2.28
N ARG A 123 19.12 -0.12 1.29
CA ARG A 123 19.31 -1.54 0.90
C ARG A 123 19.69 -2.45 2.07
N ARG A 124 20.46 -1.93 3.02
CA ARG A 124 20.89 -2.66 4.22
C ARG A 124 19.72 -3.21 5.03
N HIS A 125 18.57 -2.57 4.97
CA HIS A 125 17.40 -2.90 5.79
C HIS A 125 16.31 -3.62 5.00
N LEU A 126 16.47 -3.82 3.68
CA LEU A 126 15.45 -4.44 2.84
C LEU A 126 15.11 -5.87 3.25
N TRP A 127 16.07 -6.60 3.80
CA TRP A 127 15.89 -7.96 4.29
C TRP A 127 14.80 -8.10 5.37
N CYS A 128 14.56 -7.06 6.15
CA CYS A 128 13.48 -7.05 7.15
C CYS A 128 12.25 -6.23 6.67
N VAL A 129 12.47 -5.12 5.96
CA VAL A 129 11.38 -4.23 5.54
C VAL A 129 10.47 -4.91 4.52
N ILE A 130 11.02 -5.60 3.51
CA ILE A 130 10.22 -6.22 2.46
C ILE A 130 9.34 -7.37 2.99
N PRO A 131 9.87 -8.35 3.76
CA PRO A 131 9.02 -9.39 4.36
C PRO A 131 7.95 -8.82 5.29
N LEU A 132 8.29 -7.84 6.13
CA LEU A 132 7.32 -7.19 7.01
C LEU A 132 6.23 -6.47 6.23
N PHE A 133 6.60 -5.76 5.16
CA PHE A 133 5.63 -5.13 4.27
C PHE A 133 4.67 -6.16 3.68
N ILE A 134 5.18 -7.27 3.17
CA ILE A 134 4.35 -8.31 2.57
C ILE A 134 3.44 -8.95 3.63
N CYS A 135 3.96 -9.32 4.79
CA CYS A 135 3.14 -9.89 5.87
C CYS A 135 1.98 -8.97 6.28
N TRP A 136 2.22 -7.66 6.29
CA TRP A 136 1.24 -6.69 6.77
C TRP A 136 0.27 -6.22 5.70
N PHE A 137 0.77 -5.96 4.49
CA PHE A 137 0.00 -5.29 3.44
C PHE A 137 -0.54 -6.22 2.36
N LEU A 138 -0.14 -7.50 2.32
CA LEU A 138 -0.57 -8.42 1.26
C LEU A 138 -2.09 -8.52 1.18
N ASN A 139 -2.76 -8.72 2.31
CA ASN A 139 -4.21 -8.80 2.35
C ASN A 139 -4.91 -7.53 1.85
N TYR A 140 -4.35 -6.35 2.17
CA TYR A 140 -4.89 -5.08 1.66
C TYR A 140 -4.63 -4.90 0.18
N SER A 141 -3.45 -5.25 -0.32
CA SER A 141 -3.10 -5.14 -1.74
C SER A 141 -3.96 -6.07 -2.60
N ASP A 142 -4.31 -7.23 -2.08
CA ASP A 142 -5.18 -8.20 -2.76
C ASP A 142 -6.63 -7.71 -2.89
N ASN A 143 -7.12 -6.99 -1.89
CA ASN A 143 -8.47 -6.44 -1.90
C ASN A 143 -8.56 -5.11 -2.65
N LEU A 144 -7.53 -4.26 -2.57
CA LEU A 144 -7.54 -2.89 -3.09
C LEU A 144 -6.54 -2.72 -4.25
N SER A 145 -6.43 -3.71 -5.13
CA SER A 145 -5.37 -3.82 -6.15
C SER A 145 -5.19 -2.55 -6.99
N ARG A 146 -6.28 -1.87 -7.43
CA ARG A 146 -6.20 -0.60 -8.16
C ARG A 146 -5.64 0.55 -7.32
N GLN A 147 -6.01 0.62 -6.04
CA GLN A 147 -5.49 1.64 -5.14
C GLN A 147 -3.99 1.41 -4.88
N PHE A 148 -3.57 0.16 -4.69
CA PHE A 148 -2.16 -0.17 -4.52
C PHE A 148 -1.33 0.07 -5.78
N LEU A 149 -1.92 -0.11 -6.97
CA LEU A 149 -1.30 0.29 -8.22
C LEU A 149 -1.08 1.82 -8.26
N ALA A 150 -2.07 2.61 -7.84
CA ALA A 150 -1.93 4.06 -7.73
C ALA A 150 -0.88 4.45 -6.68
N ILE A 151 -0.89 3.82 -5.50
CA ILE A 151 0.13 4.01 -4.46
C ILE A 151 1.53 3.70 -5.00
N SER A 152 1.68 2.67 -5.83
CA SER A 152 2.97 2.30 -6.43
C SER A 152 3.57 3.46 -7.24
N PHE A 153 2.76 4.14 -8.06
CA PHE A 153 3.22 5.32 -8.80
C PHE A 153 3.51 6.50 -7.87
N LEU A 154 2.74 6.69 -6.80
CA LEU A 154 3.02 7.72 -5.79
C LEU A 154 4.35 7.46 -5.05
N LEU A 155 4.68 6.21 -4.72
CA LEU A 155 5.97 5.86 -4.10
C LEU A 155 7.15 6.22 -5.01
N ILE A 156 7.04 5.96 -6.32
CA ILE A 156 8.08 6.36 -7.28
C ILE A 156 8.09 7.89 -7.44
N ALA A 157 6.94 8.55 -7.43
CA ALA A 157 6.84 10.00 -7.47
C ALA A 157 7.53 10.66 -6.28
N MET A 158 7.34 10.12 -5.05
CA MET A 158 8.03 10.57 -3.85
C MET A 158 9.55 10.51 -4.01
N TYR A 159 10.07 9.41 -4.53
CA TYR A 159 11.50 9.26 -4.78
C TYR A 159 12.06 10.37 -5.69
N TYR A 160 11.38 10.66 -6.80
CA TYR A 160 11.80 11.73 -7.72
C TYR A 160 11.62 13.12 -7.11
N TYR A 161 10.56 13.33 -6.31
CA TYR A 161 10.32 14.61 -5.64
C TYR A 161 11.43 14.97 -4.67
N VAL A 162 11.86 14.03 -3.80
CA VAL A 162 12.99 14.24 -2.87
C VAL A 162 14.26 14.64 -3.60
N ARG A 163 14.45 14.15 -4.83
CA ARG A 163 15.61 14.46 -5.70
C ARG A 163 15.42 15.69 -6.59
N GLN A 164 14.39 16.49 -6.32
CA GLN A 164 14.06 17.72 -7.04
C GLN A 164 13.76 17.51 -8.54
N LYS A 165 13.45 16.28 -8.93
CA LYS A 165 13.03 15.93 -10.29
C LYS A 165 11.51 16.04 -10.43
N TYR A 166 10.98 17.25 -10.24
CA TYR A 166 9.55 17.51 -10.11
C TYR A 166 8.74 17.10 -11.34
N GLN A 167 9.29 17.24 -12.54
CA GLN A 167 8.61 16.85 -13.79
C GLN A 167 8.24 15.37 -13.78
N TYR A 168 9.18 14.47 -13.42
CA TYR A 168 8.92 13.05 -13.31
C TYR A 168 7.91 12.73 -12.20
N SER A 169 7.98 13.45 -11.09
CA SER A 169 7.03 13.28 -9.99
C SER A 169 5.61 13.64 -10.42
N ILE A 170 5.42 14.76 -11.12
CA ILE A 170 4.09 15.19 -11.61
C ILE A 170 3.52 14.17 -12.59
N VAL A 171 4.31 13.71 -13.54
CA VAL A 171 3.86 12.68 -14.51
C VAL A 171 3.40 11.43 -13.78
N LEU A 172 4.14 10.97 -12.77
CA LEU A 172 3.78 9.79 -11.98
C LEU A 172 2.53 9.99 -11.13
N VAL A 173 2.28 11.19 -10.62
CA VAL A 173 1.02 11.54 -9.93
C VAL A 173 -0.17 11.48 -10.91
N ILE A 174 0.01 11.93 -12.15
CA ILE A 174 -1.02 11.81 -13.20
C ILE A 174 -1.32 10.33 -13.49
N PHE A 175 -0.28 9.48 -13.62
CA PHE A 175 -0.47 8.04 -13.78
C PHE A 175 -1.17 7.41 -12.57
N ALA A 176 -0.79 7.79 -11.35
CA ALA A 176 -1.44 7.32 -10.14
C ALA A 176 -2.93 7.66 -10.13
N THR A 177 -3.29 8.90 -10.47
CA THR A 177 -4.69 9.36 -10.57
C THR A 177 -5.46 8.60 -11.66
N GLY A 178 -4.80 8.30 -12.78
CA GLY A 178 -5.36 7.48 -13.86
C GLY A 178 -5.54 6.00 -13.51
N CYS A 179 -4.92 5.51 -12.42
CA CYS A 179 -5.16 4.18 -11.87
C CYS A 179 -6.29 4.17 -10.84
N HIS A 180 -6.34 5.21 -10.00
CA HIS A 180 -7.38 5.37 -8.99
C HIS A 180 -7.52 6.84 -8.55
N ILE A 181 -8.74 7.36 -8.63
CA ILE A 181 -9.02 8.78 -8.39
C ILE A 181 -8.61 9.27 -6.99
N THR A 182 -8.59 8.41 -5.97
CA THR A 182 -8.15 8.76 -4.61
C THR A 182 -6.71 9.26 -4.56
N ALA A 183 -5.86 8.92 -5.52
CA ALA A 183 -4.50 9.44 -5.61
C ALA A 183 -4.47 10.96 -5.72
N LEU A 184 -5.47 11.55 -6.38
CA LEU A 184 -5.60 13.01 -6.49
C LEU A 184 -5.80 13.69 -5.14
N SER A 185 -6.52 13.06 -4.22
CA SER A 185 -6.75 13.57 -2.87
C SER A 185 -5.55 13.35 -1.95
N ILE A 186 -4.85 12.23 -2.13
CA ILE A 186 -3.72 11.83 -1.27
C ILE A 186 -2.45 12.59 -1.64
N ALA A 187 -2.20 12.86 -2.92
CA ALA A 187 -0.97 13.51 -3.37
C ALA A 187 -0.71 14.88 -2.72
N PRO A 188 -1.68 15.81 -2.62
CA PRO A 188 -1.47 17.09 -1.91
C PRO A 188 -1.13 16.89 -0.43
N ILE A 189 -1.77 15.93 0.25
CA ILE A 189 -1.49 15.63 1.65
C ILE A 189 -0.03 15.15 1.80
N TYR A 190 0.42 14.27 0.92
CA TYR A 190 1.81 13.81 0.91
C TYR A 190 2.79 14.97 0.67
N LEU A 191 2.46 15.89 -0.23
CA LEU A 191 3.30 17.08 -0.47
C LEU A 191 3.40 17.96 0.78
N ILE A 192 2.30 18.23 1.47
CA ILE A 192 2.30 19.00 2.72
C ILE A 192 3.19 18.33 3.78
N LEU A 193 3.06 17.01 3.93
CA LEU A 193 3.83 16.23 4.90
C LEU A 193 5.34 16.23 4.60
N PHE A 194 5.76 16.49 3.36
CA PHE A 194 7.17 16.63 3.01
C PHE A 194 7.83 17.85 3.67
N TYR A 195 7.10 18.95 3.81
CA TYR A 195 7.61 20.20 4.40
C TYR A 195 7.49 20.23 5.92
N VAL A 196 6.75 19.31 6.51
CA VAL A 196 6.61 19.21 7.96
C VAL A 196 7.74 18.34 8.51
N ASN A 197 8.26 18.67 9.67
CA ASN A 197 9.23 17.84 10.41
C ASN A 197 8.68 17.53 11.80
N LEU A 198 7.80 16.53 11.89
CA LEU A 198 7.22 16.10 13.17
C LEU A 198 8.28 15.55 14.13
N ARG A 199 9.36 14.97 13.60
CA ARG A 199 10.45 14.39 14.38
C ARG A 199 11.25 15.46 15.16
N LYS A 200 11.23 16.71 14.71
CA LYS A 200 11.86 17.84 15.42
C LYS A 200 11.35 17.95 16.86
N TYR A 201 10.10 17.60 17.08
CA TYR A 201 9.46 17.62 18.39
C TYR A 201 9.43 16.23 18.98
N LYS A 202 10.50 15.87 19.72
CA LYS A 202 10.80 14.51 20.21
C LYS A 202 9.60 13.71 20.72
N TYR A 203 8.73 14.30 21.51
CA TYR A 203 7.60 13.63 22.14
C TYR A 203 6.25 13.92 21.47
N PHE A 204 6.19 14.89 20.55
CA PHE A 204 4.93 15.29 19.92
C PHE A 204 4.26 14.13 19.16
N PRO A 205 4.96 13.34 18.31
CA PRO A 205 4.34 12.20 17.64
C PRO A 205 3.79 11.15 18.60
N LEU A 206 4.48 10.91 19.72
CA LEU A 206 4.03 10.00 20.78
C LEU A 206 2.76 10.50 21.46
N CYS A 207 2.73 11.78 21.85
CA CYS A 207 1.57 12.40 22.50
C CYS A 207 0.37 12.43 21.53
N LEU A 208 0.61 12.84 20.27
CA LEU A 208 -0.44 12.89 19.25
C LEU A 208 -1.09 11.51 19.06
N TYR A 209 -0.25 10.49 18.83
CA TYR A 209 -0.74 9.13 18.68
C TYR A 209 -1.47 8.64 19.94
N GLY A 210 -0.91 8.88 21.13
CA GLY A 210 -1.53 8.48 22.40
C GLY A 210 -2.93 9.07 22.59
N VAL A 211 -3.11 10.35 22.25
CA VAL A 211 -4.42 11.02 22.30
C VAL A 211 -5.37 10.39 21.27
N CYS A 212 -4.96 10.23 20.02
CA CYS A 212 -5.78 9.59 18.97
C CYS A 212 -6.16 8.15 19.33
N PHE A 213 -5.22 7.41 19.93
CA PHE A 213 -5.46 6.03 20.37
C PHE A 213 -6.50 5.98 21.50
N ILE A 214 -6.39 6.83 22.53
CA ILE A 214 -7.38 6.93 23.62
C ILE A 214 -8.74 7.29 23.06
N ILE A 215 -8.81 8.29 22.18
CA ILE A 215 -10.06 8.71 21.52
C ILE A 215 -10.66 7.53 20.73
N SER A 216 -9.86 6.78 19.99
CA SER A 216 -10.31 5.60 19.25
C SER A 216 -10.92 4.53 20.16
N ILE A 217 -10.29 4.25 21.30
CA ILE A 217 -10.83 3.30 22.29
C ILE A 217 -12.14 3.81 22.87
N VAL A 218 -12.19 5.07 23.29
CA VAL A 218 -13.41 5.68 23.89
C VAL A 218 -14.58 5.66 22.91
N ILE A 219 -14.34 6.05 21.65
CA ILE A 219 -15.38 6.03 20.61
C ILE A 219 -15.88 4.59 20.39
N THR A 220 -14.98 3.61 20.34
CA THR A 220 -15.35 2.21 20.13
C THR A 220 -16.13 1.64 21.33
N THR A 221 -15.68 1.92 22.56
CA THR A 221 -16.35 1.41 23.78
C THR A 221 -17.68 2.10 24.06
N ALA A 222 -17.81 3.38 23.68
CA ALA A 222 -19.05 4.12 23.82
C ALA A 222 -20.12 3.75 22.75
N GLY A 223 -19.79 2.83 21.82
CA GLY A 223 -20.70 2.44 20.75
C GLY A 223 -21.02 3.58 19.77
N PHE A 224 -20.16 4.60 19.73
CA PHE A 224 -20.37 5.79 18.90
C PHE A 224 -20.14 5.44 17.43
N ASN A 225 -21.25 5.37 16.71
CA ASN A 225 -21.26 4.97 15.32
C ASN A 225 -21.05 6.18 14.39
N ILE A 226 -19.78 6.64 14.27
CA ILE A 226 -19.45 7.79 13.43
C ILE A 226 -19.85 7.54 11.97
N LEU A 227 -19.75 6.28 11.51
CA LEU A 227 -20.06 5.92 10.12
C LEU A 227 -21.57 5.97 9.79
N SER A 228 -22.45 5.87 10.79
CA SER A 228 -23.89 6.01 10.61
C SER A 228 -24.39 7.44 10.89
N SER A 229 -23.49 8.39 11.14
CA SER A 229 -23.88 9.77 11.40
C SER A 229 -24.35 10.46 10.11
N GLU A 230 -25.29 11.39 10.25
CA GLU A 230 -25.76 12.23 9.13
C GLU A 230 -24.61 12.98 8.43
N TYR A 231 -23.58 13.37 9.18
CA TYR A 231 -22.39 14.03 8.64
C TYR A 231 -21.60 13.14 7.69
N THR A 232 -21.43 11.86 8.02
CA THR A 232 -20.75 10.90 7.14
C THR A 232 -21.55 10.64 5.87
N SER A 233 -22.87 10.52 6.00
CA SER A 233 -23.78 10.38 4.87
C SER A 233 -23.71 11.61 3.96
N PHE A 234 -23.77 12.81 4.54
CA PHE A 234 -23.61 14.07 3.79
C PHE A 234 -22.26 14.14 3.05
N PHE A 235 -21.16 13.78 3.72
CA PHE A 235 -19.83 13.77 3.11
C PHE A 235 -19.72 12.74 1.96
N LEU A 236 -20.28 11.53 2.13
CA LEU A 236 -20.33 10.51 1.08
C LEU A 236 -21.16 10.94 -0.13
N ILE A 237 -22.25 11.65 0.08
CA ILE A 237 -23.05 12.26 -0.99
C ILE A 237 -22.23 13.32 -1.73
N LEU A 238 -21.57 14.20 -1.00
CA LEU A 238 -20.75 15.29 -1.56
C LEU A 238 -19.63 14.76 -2.48
N ILE A 239 -19.02 13.62 -2.16
CA ILE A 239 -17.98 12.98 -2.98
C ILE A 239 -18.54 12.00 -4.03
N GLY A 240 -19.87 11.94 -4.22
CA GLY A 240 -20.53 11.07 -5.20
C GLY A 240 -20.44 9.57 -4.89
N ARG A 241 -20.39 9.21 -3.60
CA ARG A 241 -20.25 7.83 -3.11
C ARG A 241 -21.50 7.33 -2.37
N GLU A 242 -22.69 7.70 -2.85
CA GLU A 242 -23.98 7.32 -2.25
C GLU A 242 -24.16 5.80 -2.06
N SER A 243 -23.65 5.00 -3.00
CA SER A 243 -23.72 3.53 -2.89
C SER A 243 -23.00 2.94 -1.67
N TYR A 244 -22.12 3.72 -1.01
CA TYR A 244 -21.49 3.29 0.24
C TYR A 244 -22.40 3.46 1.44
N ILE A 245 -23.36 4.39 1.40
CA ILE A 245 -24.34 4.59 2.47
C ILE A 245 -25.21 3.33 2.63
N GLU A 246 -25.71 2.80 1.51
CA GLU A 246 -26.48 1.56 1.51
C GLU A 246 -25.65 0.36 1.97
N ARG A 247 -24.37 0.29 1.55
CA ARG A 247 -23.47 -0.78 1.99
C ARG A 247 -23.17 -0.71 3.48
N ILE A 248 -22.99 0.48 4.04
CA ILE A 248 -22.76 0.69 5.47
C ILE A 248 -24.03 0.36 6.26
N ALA A 249 -25.20 0.72 5.76
CA ALA A 249 -26.48 0.41 6.39
C ALA A 249 -26.81 -1.09 6.38
N ASN A 250 -26.44 -1.79 5.27
CA ASN A 250 -26.74 -3.22 5.08
C ASN A 250 -25.64 -4.16 5.65
N ALA A 251 -24.40 -3.72 5.71
CA ALA A 251 -23.34 -4.43 6.40
C ALA A 251 -23.54 -4.18 7.91
N GLY A 252 -24.37 -4.94 8.55
CA GLY A 252 -24.50 -4.85 9.99
C GLY A 252 -23.10 -4.72 10.65
N PHE A 253 -22.94 -3.81 11.59
CA PHE A 253 -21.69 -3.30 12.18
C PHE A 253 -20.72 -4.37 12.72
N ASN A 254 -21.08 -5.64 12.70
CA ASN A 254 -20.31 -6.78 13.21
C ASN A 254 -19.04 -7.13 12.41
N SER A 255 -18.85 -6.54 11.24
CA SER A 255 -17.65 -6.83 10.41
C SER A 255 -16.45 -5.93 10.71
N PHE A 256 -16.58 -4.92 11.56
CA PHE A 256 -15.50 -4.01 12.00
C PHE A 256 -15.06 -4.23 13.45
N ASP A 257 -15.60 -5.20 14.16
CA ASP A 257 -15.14 -5.57 15.49
C ASP A 257 -13.77 -6.27 15.43
N ILE A 258 -12.74 -5.46 15.17
CA ILE A 258 -11.39 -5.83 15.61
C ILE A 258 -11.49 -5.87 17.12
N GLU A 259 -11.36 -7.08 17.69
CA GLU A 259 -11.41 -7.30 19.11
C GLU A 259 -10.54 -6.26 19.86
N ILE A 260 -11.05 -5.66 20.90
CA ILE A 260 -10.41 -4.54 21.60
C ILE A 260 -8.98 -4.86 22.04
N HIS A 261 -8.71 -6.13 22.37
CA HIS A 261 -7.35 -6.58 22.73
C HIS A 261 -6.37 -6.48 21.55
N THR A 262 -6.81 -6.75 20.32
CA THR A 262 -5.98 -6.59 19.12
C THR A 262 -5.64 -5.11 18.90
N ARG A 263 -6.59 -4.20 19.09
CA ARG A 263 -6.33 -2.75 19.02
C ARG A 263 -5.36 -2.29 20.08
N ILE A 264 -5.47 -2.80 21.30
CA ILE A 264 -4.55 -2.49 22.40
C ILE A 264 -3.13 -2.97 22.07
N ILE A 265 -2.96 -4.21 21.61
CA ILE A 265 -1.66 -4.75 21.21
C ILE A 265 -1.04 -3.90 20.10
N MET A 266 -1.82 -3.56 19.07
CA MET A 266 -1.35 -2.70 17.97
C MET A 266 -1.00 -1.30 18.47
N GLY A 267 -1.78 -0.75 19.38
CA GLY A 267 -1.50 0.55 19.99
C GLY A 267 -0.15 0.58 20.69
N PHE A 268 0.15 -0.41 21.51
CA PHE A 268 1.46 -0.54 22.16
C PHE A 268 2.60 -0.75 21.15
N PHE A 269 2.36 -1.53 20.09
CA PHE A 269 3.35 -1.72 19.03
C PHE A 269 3.70 -0.40 18.32
N HIS A 270 2.71 0.42 17.99
CA HIS A 270 2.94 1.73 17.39
C HIS A 270 3.65 2.69 18.35
N LEU A 271 3.26 2.72 19.63
CA LEU A 271 3.96 3.51 20.66
C LEU A 271 5.43 3.09 20.79
N PHE A 272 5.70 1.78 20.76
CA PHE A 272 7.07 1.27 20.77
C PHE A 272 7.88 1.74 19.55
N ILE A 273 7.32 1.64 18.34
CA ILE A 273 7.97 2.13 17.11
C ILE A 273 8.26 3.63 17.23
N LEU A 274 7.26 4.42 17.61
CA LEU A 274 7.43 5.87 17.76
C LEU A 274 8.53 6.22 18.77
N TYR A 275 8.55 5.51 19.90
CA TYR A 275 9.60 5.69 20.90
C TYR A 275 10.99 5.34 20.35
N GLN A 276 11.13 4.25 19.59
CA GLN A 276 12.41 3.89 18.97
C GLN A 276 12.86 4.95 17.95
N VAL A 277 11.94 5.52 17.17
CA VAL A 277 12.26 6.58 16.21
C VAL A 277 12.82 7.83 16.91
N THR A 278 12.36 8.14 18.14
CA THR A 278 12.92 9.29 18.91
C THR A 278 14.39 9.12 19.28
N LYS A 279 14.90 7.89 19.27
CA LYS A 279 16.28 7.56 19.62
C LYS A 279 17.23 7.51 18.42
N LEU A 280 16.68 7.48 17.20
CA LEU A 280 17.49 7.38 15.99
C LEU A 280 18.29 8.66 15.77
N LYS A 281 19.60 8.48 15.56
CA LYS A 281 20.56 9.51 15.15
C LYS A 281 21.16 9.09 13.81
N ASP A 282 21.73 10.02 13.07
CA ASP A 282 22.51 9.79 11.86
C ASP A 282 21.78 8.92 10.80
N ILE A 283 20.63 9.39 10.34
CA ILE A 283 19.80 8.67 9.36
C ILE A 283 20.26 8.99 7.94
N GLU A 284 20.59 7.95 7.19
CA GLU A 284 20.79 8.07 5.74
C GLU A 284 19.52 8.64 5.09
N ASN A 285 19.68 9.66 4.22
CA ASN A 285 18.58 10.35 3.55
C ASN A 285 17.46 10.80 4.53
N GLU A 286 17.85 11.62 5.51
CA GLU A 286 16.96 12.09 6.59
C GLU A 286 15.65 12.71 6.06
N ARG A 287 15.71 13.41 4.91
CA ARG A 287 14.55 14.06 4.32
C ARG A 287 13.49 13.04 3.87
N LEU A 288 13.90 11.96 3.19
CA LEU A 288 13.01 10.88 2.79
C LEU A 288 12.46 10.13 4.02
N PHE A 289 13.33 9.87 5.00
CA PHE A 289 12.92 9.23 6.25
C PHE A 289 11.86 10.04 6.99
N ASN A 290 12.06 11.34 7.17
CA ASN A 290 11.12 12.23 7.84
C ASN A 290 9.78 12.27 7.09
N TRP A 291 9.80 12.26 5.76
CA TRP A 291 8.58 12.23 4.98
C TRP A 291 7.79 10.92 5.18
N ILE A 292 8.46 9.76 5.06
CA ILE A 292 7.84 8.44 5.32
C ILE A 292 7.32 8.38 6.76
N PHE A 293 8.08 8.89 7.72
CA PHE A 293 7.66 8.94 9.12
C PHE A 293 6.40 9.79 9.33
N ASN A 294 6.31 10.95 8.68
CA ASN A 294 5.12 11.81 8.76
C ASN A 294 3.88 11.12 8.15
N ILE A 295 4.06 10.40 7.03
CA ILE A 295 2.99 9.62 6.42
C ILE A 295 2.55 8.48 7.36
N TYR A 296 3.50 7.82 8.01
CA TYR A 296 3.23 6.79 9.01
C TYR A 296 2.41 7.34 10.17
N ILE A 297 2.80 8.48 10.74
CA ILE A 297 2.03 9.15 11.82
C ILE A 297 0.60 9.46 11.37
N LEU A 298 0.43 10.04 10.19
CA LEU A 298 -0.92 10.32 9.66
C LEU A 298 -1.75 9.05 9.50
N GLY A 299 -1.12 7.94 9.09
CA GLY A 299 -1.83 6.69 8.84
C GLY A 299 -2.24 5.93 10.10
N ILE A 300 -1.55 6.15 11.23
CA ILE A 300 -1.87 5.49 12.51
C ILE A 300 -2.75 6.35 13.43
N CYS A 301 -2.77 7.67 13.25
CA CYS A 301 -3.67 8.59 13.96
C CYS A 301 -5.04 8.68 13.30
#